data_a3d0633f55fd59b3cfdd32679ac5ffb7
#
_entry.id   a3d0633f55fd59b3cfdd32679ac5ffb7
#
_cell.length_a   1.000
_cell.length_b   1.000
_cell.length_c   1.000
_cell.angle_alpha   90.00
_cell.angle_beta   90.00
_cell.angle_gamma   90.00
#
_symmetry.space_group_name_H-M   'P 1'
#
loop_
_entity.id
_entity.type
_entity.pdbx_description
1 polymer ?
#
loop_
_entity_poly.entity_id
_entity_poly.type
_entity_poly.pdbx_seq_one_letter_code
_entity_poly.pdbx_strand_id
1 'polypeptide(L)'
;SSLIAAKLPDNLMMTSDQVRELHREGMEIGAHTINHPILARIENSTAYNEIAEGKKMLEEIIKAPVNLFAYPNGKPNKDYLLDHVKMVKEIGFDAAVSTAWGAAQAGDDIYQLPRFTPWDLNEGFFVLRMIRNMFNEIEVAH
;
A
#
# COMPACT_ATOMS: atom_id res chain seq x y z
N SER A 1 -25.17 21.98 22.48
CA SER A 1 -25.29 20.80 21.61
C SER A 1 -24.18 19.83 21.95
N SER A 2 -24.46 18.84 22.80
CA SER A 2 -23.52 17.76 23.08
C SER A 2 -23.50 16.85 21.84
N LEU A 3 -22.41 16.91 21.08
CA LEU A 3 -22.08 15.86 20.13
C LEU A 3 -21.87 14.58 20.94
N ILE A 4 -22.83 13.66 20.85
CA ILE A 4 -22.67 12.31 21.36
C ILE A 4 -21.56 11.71 20.46
N ALA A 5 -20.34 11.63 20.99
CA ALA A 5 -19.28 10.88 20.36
C ALA A 5 -19.76 9.42 20.29
N ALA A 6 -20.15 8.98 19.10
CA ALA A 6 -20.51 7.58 18.91
C ALA A 6 -19.28 6.74 19.32
N LYS A 7 -19.47 5.87 20.32
CA LYS A 7 -18.42 4.96 20.77
C LYS A 7 -18.06 4.06 19.59
N LEU A 8 -16.82 4.17 19.11
CA LEU A 8 -16.35 3.29 18.03
C LEU A 8 -16.37 1.84 18.51
N PRO A 9 -16.70 0.88 17.63
CA PRO A 9 -16.60 -0.54 17.97
C PRO A 9 -15.17 -0.93 18.37
N ASP A 10 -15.05 -1.82 19.34
CA ASP A 10 -13.73 -2.27 19.84
C ASP A 10 -13.00 -3.22 18.86
N ASN A 11 -13.67 -3.65 17.79
CA ASN A 11 -13.18 -4.62 16.79
C ASN A 11 -12.92 -4.01 15.40
N LEU A 12 -12.46 -2.77 15.34
CA LEU A 12 -12.17 -2.08 14.08
C LEU A 12 -10.92 -2.61 13.37
N MET A 13 -9.97 -3.17 14.11
CA MET A 13 -8.73 -3.71 13.58
C MET A 13 -8.78 -5.22 13.51
N MET A 14 -8.19 -5.80 12.46
CA MET A 14 -8.04 -7.24 12.35
C MET A 14 -7.12 -7.80 13.44
N THR A 15 -7.46 -8.96 13.96
CA THR A 15 -6.59 -9.73 14.84
C THR A 15 -5.55 -10.50 14.04
N SER A 16 -4.45 -10.90 14.69
CA SER A 16 -3.45 -11.77 14.05
C SER A 16 -4.03 -13.11 13.58
N ASP A 17 -5.08 -13.62 14.26
CA ASP A 17 -5.75 -14.84 13.83
C ASP A 17 -6.53 -14.64 12.53
N GLN A 18 -7.19 -13.52 12.37
CA GLN A 18 -7.88 -13.16 11.12
C GLN A 18 -6.89 -12.99 9.97
N VAL A 19 -5.72 -12.39 10.21
CA VAL A 19 -4.66 -12.28 9.18
C VAL A 19 -4.16 -13.66 8.75
N ARG A 20 -3.92 -14.58 9.71
CA ARG A 20 -3.54 -15.97 9.40
C ARG A 20 -4.63 -16.69 8.61
N GLU A 21 -5.89 -16.47 8.97
CA GLU A 21 -7.03 -17.07 8.27
C GLU A 21 -7.07 -16.61 6.81
N LEU A 22 -6.99 -15.30 6.56
CA LEU A 22 -6.96 -14.75 5.20
C LEU A 22 -5.81 -15.36 4.37
N HIS A 23 -4.61 -15.45 4.95
CA HIS A 23 -3.47 -16.06 4.28
C HIS A 23 -3.72 -17.54 3.97
N ARG A 24 -4.27 -18.31 4.92
CA ARG A 24 -4.60 -19.74 4.73
C ARG A 24 -5.64 -19.95 3.64
N GLU A 25 -6.60 -19.04 3.51
CA GLU A 25 -7.63 -19.07 2.45
C GLU A 25 -7.12 -18.55 1.09
N GLY A 26 -5.81 -18.30 0.97
CA GLY A 26 -5.16 -17.93 -0.29
C GLY A 26 -5.11 -16.43 -0.59
N MET A 27 -5.41 -15.58 0.38
CA MET A 27 -5.24 -14.13 0.22
C MET A 27 -3.76 -13.77 0.33
N GLU A 28 -3.26 -12.96 -0.60
CA GLU A 28 -1.92 -12.41 -0.53
C GLU A 28 -1.86 -11.30 0.52
N ILE A 29 -0.89 -11.39 1.44
CA ILE A 29 -0.67 -10.41 2.49
C ILE A 29 0.49 -9.50 2.11
N GLY A 30 0.23 -8.19 1.98
CA GLY A 30 1.25 -7.18 1.72
C GLY A 30 1.51 -6.29 2.94
N ALA A 31 2.74 -5.78 3.05
CA ALA A 31 3.12 -4.85 4.11
C ALA A 31 2.72 -3.40 3.78
N HIS A 32 2.50 -2.60 4.84
CA HIS A 32 2.07 -1.20 4.72
C HIS A 32 2.61 -0.33 5.85
N THR A 33 3.87 -0.53 6.26
CA THR A 33 4.51 0.02 7.45
C THR A 33 3.85 -0.48 8.76
N ILE A 34 4.31 0.00 9.91
CA ILE A 34 3.72 -0.33 11.23
C ILE A 34 2.66 0.71 11.61
N ASN A 35 3.04 1.99 11.56
CA ASN A 35 2.23 3.11 12.09
C ASN A 35 1.61 3.99 10.99
N HIS A 36 1.70 3.59 9.73
CA HIS A 36 1.18 4.31 8.58
C HIS A 36 1.69 5.78 8.45
N PRO A 37 2.99 6.07 8.68
CA PRO A 37 3.52 7.41 8.50
C PRO A 37 3.57 7.79 7.02
N ILE A 38 3.54 9.09 6.72
CA ILE A 38 3.92 9.59 5.40
C ILE A 38 5.44 9.53 5.33
N LEU A 39 6.00 8.58 4.58
CA LEU A 39 7.43 8.28 4.55
C LEU A 39 8.28 9.51 4.22
N ALA A 40 7.84 10.35 3.29
CA ALA A 40 8.54 11.59 2.92
C ALA A 40 8.58 12.66 4.02
N ARG A 41 7.94 12.43 5.18
CA ARG A 41 7.89 13.38 6.31
C ARG A 41 8.62 12.90 7.55
N ILE A 42 9.29 11.77 7.47
CA ILE A 42 10.08 11.20 8.56
C ILE A 42 11.52 10.97 8.10
N GLU A 43 12.42 10.82 9.06
CA GLU A 43 13.83 10.52 8.78
C GLU A 43 13.97 9.16 8.08
N ASN A 44 14.91 9.05 7.14
CA ASN A 44 15.16 7.84 6.34
C ASN A 44 15.39 6.60 7.20
N SER A 45 16.10 6.72 8.31
CA SER A 45 16.33 5.61 9.24
C SER A 45 15.03 5.11 9.89
N THR A 46 14.14 6.04 10.23
CA THR A 46 12.80 5.71 10.76
C THR A 46 11.93 5.08 9.69
N ALA A 47 11.96 5.62 8.46
CA ALA A 47 11.22 5.06 7.33
C ALA A 47 11.66 3.61 7.03
N TYR A 48 12.97 3.37 7.02
CA TYR A 48 13.52 2.02 6.83
C TYR A 48 13.01 1.05 7.91
N ASN A 49 13.03 1.45 9.18
CA ASN A 49 12.54 0.63 10.29
C ASN A 49 11.03 0.36 10.19
N GLU A 50 10.22 1.36 9.84
CA GLU A 50 8.77 1.21 9.65
C GLU A 50 8.45 0.18 8.55
N ILE A 51 9.23 0.15 7.48
CA ILE A 51 9.06 -0.79 6.37
C ILE A 51 9.56 -2.18 6.77
N ALA A 52 10.79 -2.28 7.30
CA ALA A 52 11.44 -3.56 7.59
C ALA A 52 10.75 -4.32 8.74
N GLU A 53 10.48 -3.64 9.86
CA GLU A 53 9.82 -4.28 11.00
C GLU A 53 8.35 -4.61 10.67
N GLY A 54 7.66 -3.78 9.85
CA GLY A 54 6.31 -4.08 9.37
C GLY A 54 6.27 -5.40 8.57
N LYS A 55 7.23 -5.61 7.67
CA LYS A 55 7.42 -6.89 6.95
C LYS A 55 7.60 -8.04 7.92
N LYS A 56 8.58 -7.92 8.79
CA LYS A 56 8.96 -8.96 9.75
C LYS A 56 7.79 -9.36 10.67
N MET A 57 7.05 -8.40 11.20
CA MET A 57 5.89 -8.67 12.06
C MET A 57 4.81 -9.47 11.32
N LEU A 58 4.53 -9.16 10.06
CA LEU A 58 3.57 -9.91 9.25
C LEU A 58 4.09 -11.32 8.95
N GLU A 59 5.36 -11.49 8.58
CA GLU A 59 5.99 -12.79 8.37
C GLU A 59 5.95 -13.66 9.64
N GLU A 60 6.14 -13.07 10.82
CA GLU A 60 5.98 -13.77 12.10
C GLU A 60 4.52 -14.21 12.35
N ILE A 61 3.55 -13.42 11.93
CA ILE A 61 2.12 -13.74 12.06
C ILE A 61 1.74 -14.88 11.12
N ILE A 62 2.04 -14.78 9.83
CA ILE A 62 1.58 -15.75 8.81
C ILE A 62 2.53 -16.95 8.65
N LYS A 63 3.75 -16.87 9.17
CA LYS A 63 4.84 -17.88 9.03
C LYS A 63 5.21 -18.17 7.58
N ALA A 64 5.16 -17.13 6.75
CA ALA A 64 5.48 -17.16 5.33
C ALA A 64 6.11 -15.82 4.90
N PRO A 65 6.84 -15.75 3.77
CA PRO A 65 7.36 -14.50 3.24
C PRO A 65 6.24 -13.49 2.90
N VAL A 66 6.52 -12.21 3.13
CA VAL A 66 5.68 -11.09 2.71
C VAL A 66 6.40 -10.34 1.60
N ASN A 67 5.94 -10.50 0.37
CA ASN A 67 6.67 -10.07 -0.82
C ASN A 67 6.17 -8.76 -1.41
N LEU A 68 5.01 -8.28 -0.98
CA LEU A 68 4.39 -7.09 -1.53
C LEU A 68 4.35 -5.94 -0.52
N PHE A 69 4.54 -4.72 -1.02
CA PHE A 69 4.46 -3.50 -0.22
C PHE A 69 3.48 -2.50 -0.83
N ALA A 70 2.79 -1.74 0.01
CA ALA A 70 2.01 -0.58 -0.41
C ALA A 70 2.51 0.66 0.33
N TYR A 71 2.79 1.74 -0.41
CA TYR A 71 3.22 3.01 0.21
C TYR A 71 2.06 3.67 0.96
N PRO A 72 2.22 4.07 2.24
CA PRO A 72 1.21 4.86 2.96
C PRO A 72 0.84 6.14 2.20
N ASN A 73 -0.45 6.39 2.00
CA ASN A 73 -1.03 7.38 1.10
C ASN A 73 -0.61 7.21 -0.38
N GLY A 74 0.65 6.96 -0.63
CA GLY A 74 1.21 6.42 -1.86
C GLY A 74 1.31 7.37 -3.06
N LYS A 75 1.24 8.69 -2.89
CA LYS A 75 1.48 9.64 -3.99
C LYS A 75 2.98 9.80 -4.21
N PRO A 76 3.49 9.52 -5.43
CA PRO A 76 4.89 9.75 -5.78
C PRO A 76 5.32 11.20 -5.50
N ASN A 77 6.59 11.39 -5.14
CA ASN A 77 7.22 12.69 -4.87
C ASN A 77 6.57 13.53 -3.74
N LYS A 78 5.49 13.03 -3.12
CA LYS A 78 4.77 13.71 -2.05
C LYS A 78 4.71 12.89 -0.76
N ASP A 79 4.33 11.62 -0.85
CA ASP A 79 4.15 10.75 0.30
C ASP A 79 5.31 9.77 0.42
N TYR A 80 5.99 9.47 -0.68
CA TYR A 80 7.25 8.74 -0.73
C TYR A 80 8.16 9.29 -1.84
N LEU A 81 9.46 9.05 -1.72
CA LEU A 81 10.52 9.51 -2.60
C LEU A 81 11.31 8.31 -3.14
N LEU A 82 12.19 8.53 -4.11
CA LEU A 82 13.05 7.50 -4.69
C LEU A 82 13.86 6.72 -3.65
N ASP A 83 14.31 7.37 -2.57
CA ASP A 83 15.05 6.68 -1.52
C ASP A 83 14.21 5.62 -0.81
N HIS A 84 12.90 5.86 -0.62
CA HIS A 84 12.00 4.86 -0.06
C HIS A 84 11.77 3.69 -1.02
N VAL A 85 11.77 3.94 -2.33
CA VAL A 85 11.73 2.87 -3.37
C VAL A 85 12.96 1.97 -3.26
N LYS A 86 14.16 2.57 -3.09
CA LYS A 86 15.39 1.81 -2.87
C LYS A 86 15.33 0.97 -1.58
N MET A 87 14.82 1.56 -0.48
CA MET A 87 14.63 0.84 0.80
C MET A 87 13.72 -0.39 0.64
N VAL A 88 12.59 -0.24 -0.03
CA VAL A 88 11.64 -1.35 -0.30
C VAL A 88 12.33 -2.47 -1.06
N LYS A 89 13.13 -2.13 -2.07
CA LYS A 89 13.93 -3.09 -2.83
C LYS A 89 15.01 -3.76 -1.98
N GLU A 90 15.77 -3.00 -1.20
CA GLU A 90 16.84 -3.51 -0.31
C GLU A 90 16.30 -4.42 0.79
N ILE A 91 15.13 -4.14 1.33
CA ILE A 91 14.44 -4.96 2.35
C ILE A 91 13.96 -6.30 1.76
N GLY A 92 13.91 -6.41 0.42
CA GLY A 92 13.60 -7.67 -0.27
C GLY A 92 12.10 -7.87 -0.47
N PHE A 93 11.37 -6.85 -0.87
CA PHE A 93 10.05 -7.02 -1.48
C PHE A 93 10.20 -7.32 -2.97
N ASP A 94 9.27 -8.06 -3.55
CA ASP A 94 9.25 -8.37 -4.98
C ASP A 94 8.61 -7.24 -5.80
N ALA A 95 7.63 -6.55 -5.23
CA ALA A 95 6.96 -5.43 -5.86
C ALA A 95 6.33 -4.48 -4.85
N ALA A 96 6.03 -3.24 -5.30
CA ALA A 96 5.30 -2.28 -4.48
C ALA A 96 4.28 -1.47 -5.29
N VAL A 97 3.17 -1.11 -4.63
CA VAL A 97 2.09 -0.33 -5.23
C VAL A 97 2.02 1.08 -4.65
N SER A 98 1.80 2.03 -5.55
CA SER A 98 1.53 3.43 -5.25
C SER A 98 0.03 3.73 -5.32
N THR A 99 -0.35 5.00 -5.22
CA THR A 99 -1.70 5.48 -5.57
C THR A 99 -1.66 6.38 -6.81
N ALA A 100 -0.62 6.28 -7.61
CA ALA A 100 -0.57 6.90 -8.93
C ALA A 100 -1.69 6.31 -9.82
N TRP A 101 -2.25 7.15 -10.67
CA TRP A 101 -3.24 6.72 -11.64
C TRP A 101 -2.52 6.19 -12.87
N GLY A 102 -3.06 5.15 -13.47
CA GLY A 102 -2.52 4.52 -14.65
C GLY A 102 -2.77 3.02 -14.62
N ALA A 103 -2.44 2.36 -15.70
CA ALA A 103 -2.44 0.90 -15.82
C ALA A 103 -1.01 0.44 -16.03
N ALA A 104 -0.54 -0.48 -15.21
CA ALA A 104 0.80 -1.04 -15.31
C ALA A 104 1.03 -1.67 -16.69
N GLN A 105 2.20 -1.43 -17.25
CA GLN A 105 2.63 -1.94 -18.54
C GLN A 105 3.95 -2.72 -18.40
N ALA A 106 4.26 -3.53 -19.41
CA ALA A 106 5.54 -4.22 -19.43
C ALA A 106 6.70 -3.20 -19.52
N GLY A 107 7.62 -3.27 -18.57
CA GLY A 107 8.75 -2.36 -18.46
C GLY A 107 8.61 -1.27 -17.41
N ASP A 108 7.44 -1.13 -16.80
CA ASP A 108 7.27 -0.20 -15.67
C ASP A 108 8.09 -0.65 -14.45
N ASP A 109 8.39 0.30 -13.58
CA ASP A 109 9.06 0.01 -12.30
C ASP A 109 8.13 -0.79 -11.37
N ILE A 110 8.45 -2.06 -11.18
CA ILE A 110 7.66 -2.97 -10.34
C ILE A 110 7.57 -2.52 -8.87
N TYR A 111 8.44 -1.62 -8.43
CA TYR A 111 8.40 -1.03 -7.09
C TYR A 111 7.56 0.24 -7.00
N GLN A 112 6.90 0.65 -8.09
CA GLN A 112 6.05 1.84 -8.16
C GLN A 112 4.78 1.59 -8.99
N LEU A 113 4.23 0.38 -8.94
CA LEU A 113 3.06 0.02 -9.73
C LEU A 113 1.86 0.90 -9.38
N PRO A 114 1.10 1.38 -10.37
CA PRO A 114 -0.07 2.22 -10.14
C PRO A 114 -1.21 1.41 -9.52
N ARG A 115 -2.00 2.04 -8.67
CA ARG A 115 -3.20 1.45 -8.06
C ARG A 115 -4.37 2.40 -8.24
N PHE A 116 -5.24 2.07 -9.16
CA PHE A 116 -6.45 2.82 -9.43
C PHE A 116 -7.56 2.46 -8.45
N THR A 117 -8.21 3.48 -7.88
CA THR A 117 -9.37 3.29 -7.00
C THR A 117 -10.61 3.91 -7.65
N PRO A 118 -11.51 3.11 -8.20
CA PRO A 118 -12.77 3.60 -8.76
C PRO A 118 -13.77 3.90 -7.64
N TRP A 119 -14.34 5.09 -7.65
CA TRP A 119 -15.37 5.52 -6.69
C TRP A 119 -16.76 5.63 -7.32
N ASP A 120 -16.90 5.21 -8.59
CA ASP A 120 -18.13 5.39 -9.33
C ASP A 120 -19.19 4.35 -8.90
N LEU A 121 -20.37 4.84 -8.52
CA LEU A 121 -21.53 3.99 -8.24
C LEU A 121 -22.32 3.61 -9.50
N ASN A 122 -22.06 4.30 -10.61
CA ASN A 122 -22.70 4.05 -11.91
C ASN A 122 -21.75 3.23 -12.80
N GLU A 123 -22.24 2.11 -13.30
CA GLU A 123 -21.45 1.17 -14.12
C GLU A 123 -20.85 1.83 -15.36
N GLY A 124 -21.60 2.69 -16.06
CA GLY A 124 -21.12 3.39 -17.26
C GLY A 124 -19.95 4.33 -16.95
N PHE A 125 -20.04 5.09 -15.87
CA PHE A 125 -18.95 5.95 -15.43
C PHE A 125 -17.74 5.14 -14.93
N PHE A 126 -17.97 4.02 -14.27
CA PHE A 126 -16.92 3.10 -13.86
C PHE A 126 -16.12 2.61 -15.07
N VAL A 127 -16.80 2.08 -16.10
CA VAL A 127 -16.16 1.59 -17.34
C VAL A 127 -15.40 2.71 -18.04
N LEU A 128 -16.02 3.90 -18.20
CA LEU A 128 -15.37 5.04 -18.83
C LEU A 128 -14.10 5.47 -18.08
N ARG A 129 -14.14 5.48 -16.75
CA ARG A 129 -12.99 5.80 -15.93
C ARG A 129 -11.89 4.75 -16.04
N MET A 130 -12.24 3.47 -16.09
CA MET A 130 -11.28 2.38 -16.32
C MET A 130 -10.57 2.55 -17.67
N ILE A 131 -11.33 2.80 -18.75
CA ILE A 131 -10.76 3.05 -20.08
C ILE A 131 -9.84 4.27 -20.05
N ARG A 132 -10.29 5.38 -19.48
CA ARG A 132 -9.47 6.60 -19.37
C ARG A 132 -8.17 6.34 -18.59
N ASN A 133 -8.24 5.55 -17.51
CA ASN A 133 -7.07 5.22 -16.69
C ASN A 133 -6.00 4.44 -17.46
N MET A 134 -6.38 3.63 -18.45
CA MET A 134 -5.42 2.90 -19.30
C MET A 134 -4.53 3.82 -20.16
N PHE A 135 -4.94 5.05 -20.40
CA PHE A 135 -4.19 6.03 -21.20
C PHE A 135 -3.49 7.11 -20.35
N ASN A 136 -3.58 7.04 -19.02
CA ASN A 136 -2.86 7.95 -18.16
C ASN A 136 -1.37 7.59 -18.12
N GLU A 137 -0.50 8.59 -18.19
CA GLU A 137 0.91 8.43 -17.83
C GLU A 137 1.02 8.17 -16.32
N ILE A 138 1.87 7.21 -15.95
CA ILE A 138 2.08 6.83 -14.56
C ILE A 138 3.09 7.81 -13.94
N GLU A 139 2.67 8.51 -12.90
CA GLU A 139 3.60 9.29 -12.09
C GLU A 139 4.45 8.35 -11.22
N VAL A 140 5.77 8.55 -11.21
CA VAL A 140 6.73 7.80 -10.39
C VAL A 140 7.59 8.77 -9.58
N ALA A 141 8.17 8.29 -8.47
CA ALA A 141 9.14 9.05 -7.70
C ALA A 141 10.51 9.04 -8.42
N HIS A 142 11.16 10.21 -8.44
CA HIS A 142 12.44 10.47 -9.11
C HIS A 142 13.54 10.82 -8.11
#